data_500042922b730f52deca61cad41ba883
#
_entry.id   500042922b730f52deca61cad41ba883
#
_cell.length_a   1.000
_cell.length_b   1.000
_cell.length_c   1.000
_cell.angle_alpha   90.00
_cell.angle_beta   90.00
_cell.angle_gamma   90.00
#
_symmetry.space_group_name_H-M   'P 1'
#
loop_
_entity.id
_entity.type
_entity.pdbx_description
1 polymer ?
#
loop_
_entity_poly.entity_id
_entity_poly.type
_entity_poly.pdbx_seq_one_letter_code
_entity_poly.pdbx_strand_id
1 'polypeptide(L)'
;MPYLPTTTKYKWLRKIKKDYNRSYSKPEIAKLYHTTRWRKLRGWYIKRNPLCVMCKENNIIKEAYLVDHIQEVNDGGSMWNYNNLQSLCDPCHRSKTSLAVH
;
A
#
# COMPACT_ATOMS: atom_id res chain seq x y z
N MET A 1 -15.58 5.15 -9.80
CA MET A 1 -14.33 4.48 -9.43
C MET A 1 -13.33 4.68 -10.50
N PRO A 2 -12.60 5.67 -10.35
CA PRO A 2 -11.70 6.08 -11.42
C PRO A 2 -10.49 5.19 -11.62
N TYR A 3 -10.06 4.50 -10.60
CA TYR A 3 -8.78 3.82 -10.71
C TYR A 3 -8.87 2.38 -11.18
N LEU A 4 -9.99 1.74 -11.01
CA LEU A 4 -10.11 0.32 -11.33
C LEU A 4 -9.95 0.01 -12.80
N PRO A 5 -10.62 0.75 -13.69
CA PRO A 5 -10.49 0.46 -15.11
C PRO A 5 -9.06 0.58 -15.61
N THR A 6 -8.29 1.45 -14.97
CA THR A 6 -6.93 1.69 -15.42
C THR A 6 -6.06 0.45 -15.35
N THR A 7 -6.13 -0.25 -14.24
CA THR A 7 -5.27 -1.41 -14.05
C THR A 7 -5.65 -2.58 -14.94
N THR A 8 -6.92 -2.71 -15.24
CA THR A 8 -7.38 -3.82 -16.09
C THR A 8 -7.20 -3.53 -17.57
N LYS A 9 -7.24 -2.26 -17.93
CA LYS A 9 -7.10 -1.87 -19.33
C LYS A 9 -5.70 -2.09 -19.89
N TYR A 10 -4.71 -1.87 -19.08
CA TYR A 10 -3.34 -1.81 -19.57
C TYR A 10 -2.57 -3.05 -19.18
N LYS A 11 -2.42 -3.95 -20.13
CA LYS A 11 -1.67 -5.19 -19.92
C LYS A 11 -0.19 -4.91 -19.63
N TRP A 12 0.37 -3.87 -20.26
CA TRP A 12 1.74 -3.49 -20.02
C TRP A 12 1.95 -3.06 -18.58
N LEU A 13 0.92 -2.49 -17.97
CA LEU A 13 1.01 -2.05 -16.60
C LEU A 13 1.20 -3.24 -15.66
N ARG A 14 0.53 -4.35 -15.92
CA ARG A 14 0.70 -5.54 -15.11
C ARG A 14 2.09 -6.13 -15.24
N LYS A 15 2.65 -6.06 -16.45
CA LYS A 15 4.00 -6.53 -16.68
C LYS A 15 5.01 -5.70 -15.90
N ILE A 16 4.86 -4.38 -15.96
CA ILE A 16 5.74 -3.49 -15.22
C ILE A 16 5.63 -3.72 -13.72
N LYS A 17 4.40 -3.89 -13.23
CA LYS A 17 4.18 -4.16 -11.82
C LYS A 17 4.89 -5.43 -11.37
N LYS A 18 4.87 -6.45 -12.19
CA LYS A 18 5.54 -7.71 -11.89
C LYS A 18 7.04 -7.52 -11.76
N ASP A 19 7.63 -6.79 -12.70
CA ASP A 19 9.05 -6.50 -12.66
C ASP A 19 9.39 -5.61 -11.48
N TYR A 20 8.55 -4.63 -11.22
CA TYR A 20 8.71 -3.74 -10.09
C TYR A 20 8.75 -4.53 -8.78
N ASN A 21 7.82 -5.45 -8.61
CA ASN A 21 7.76 -6.23 -7.38
C ASN A 21 9.03 -7.04 -7.15
N ARG A 22 9.62 -7.58 -8.21
CA ARG A 22 10.86 -8.33 -8.09
C ARG A 22 12.02 -7.45 -7.63
N SER A 23 12.15 -6.28 -8.24
CA SER A 23 13.23 -5.38 -7.87
C SER A 23 12.95 -4.70 -6.53
N TYR A 24 11.68 -4.60 -6.18
CA TYR A 24 11.24 -3.90 -4.99
C TYR A 24 11.42 -4.72 -3.73
N SER A 25 11.22 -6.02 -3.82
CA SER A 25 11.22 -6.89 -2.64
C SER A 25 12.63 -7.28 -2.25
N LYS A 26 13.31 -6.38 -1.57
CA LYS A 26 14.62 -6.69 -1.01
C LYS A 26 14.45 -7.63 0.18
N PRO A 27 15.29 -8.66 0.31
CA PRO A 27 15.13 -9.64 1.39
C PRO A 27 15.12 -9.03 2.78
N GLU A 28 15.98 -8.06 3.03
CA GLU A 28 16.05 -7.44 4.35
C GLU A 28 14.81 -6.64 4.68
N ILE A 29 14.16 -6.05 3.68
CA ILE A 29 12.93 -5.32 3.89
C ILE A 29 11.75 -6.28 4.03
N ALA A 30 11.72 -7.32 3.21
CA ALA A 30 10.65 -8.31 3.28
C ALA A 30 10.57 -8.95 4.66
N LYS A 31 11.71 -9.19 5.30
CA LYS A 31 11.74 -9.75 6.65
C LYS A 31 11.06 -8.87 7.68
N LEU A 32 11.12 -7.55 7.49
CA LEU A 32 10.53 -6.62 8.45
C LEU A 32 9.02 -6.76 8.53
N TYR A 33 8.38 -7.13 7.44
CA TYR A 33 6.94 -7.32 7.40
C TYR A 33 6.48 -8.56 8.13
N HIS A 34 7.39 -9.46 8.48
CA HIS A 34 7.07 -10.68 9.20
C HIS A 34 7.41 -10.59 10.68
N THR A 35 7.75 -9.41 11.16
CA THR A 35 8.13 -9.23 12.54
C THR A 35 6.92 -8.96 13.42
N THR A 36 7.06 -9.28 14.71
CA THR A 36 6.04 -8.93 15.69
C THR A 36 5.87 -7.43 15.80
N ARG A 37 6.99 -6.70 15.68
CA ARG A 37 6.95 -5.24 15.72
C ARG A 37 6.05 -4.67 14.64
N TRP A 38 6.14 -5.17 13.43
CA TRP A 38 5.29 -4.71 12.34
C TRP A 38 3.83 -5.06 12.60
N ARG A 39 3.57 -6.29 13.02
CA ARG A 39 2.20 -6.72 13.27
C ARG A 39 1.52 -5.88 14.35
N LYS A 40 2.27 -5.54 15.40
CA LYS A 40 1.73 -4.69 16.46
C LYS A 40 1.48 -3.27 15.97
N LEU A 41 2.41 -2.72 15.21
CA LEU A 41 2.28 -1.37 14.68
C LEU A 41 1.08 -1.24 13.74
N ARG A 42 0.96 -2.15 12.78
CA ARG A 42 -0.16 -2.07 11.84
C ARG A 42 -1.50 -2.30 12.54
N GLY A 43 -1.55 -3.20 13.52
CA GLY A 43 -2.77 -3.44 14.27
C GLY A 43 -3.19 -2.22 15.07
N TRP A 44 -2.23 -1.57 15.70
CA TRP A 44 -2.47 -0.34 16.42
C TRP A 44 -2.96 0.75 15.48
N TYR A 45 -2.33 0.88 14.33
CA TYR A 45 -2.65 1.93 13.38
C TYR A 45 -4.05 1.76 12.77
N ILE A 46 -4.39 0.54 12.34
CA ILE A 46 -5.66 0.32 11.67
C ILE A 46 -6.84 0.47 12.63
N LYS A 47 -6.64 0.20 13.91
CA LYS A 47 -7.69 0.42 14.90
C LYS A 47 -8.00 1.90 15.07
N ARG A 48 -6.99 2.75 14.93
CA ARG A 48 -7.16 4.19 15.05
C ARG A 48 -7.55 4.84 13.74
N ASN A 49 -7.29 4.17 12.63
CA ASN A 49 -7.56 4.69 11.28
C ASN A 49 -8.25 3.61 10.47
N PRO A 50 -9.53 3.31 10.78
CA PRO A 50 -10.20 2.15 10.19
C PRO A 50 -10.71 2.36 8.78
N LEU A 51 -10.70 3.58 8.27
CA LEU A 51 -11.24 3.87 6.95
C LEU A 51 -10.14 4.04 5.92
N CYS A 52 -10.44 3.61 4.69
CA CYS A 52 -9.52 3.79 3.57
C CYS A 52 -9.33 5.28 3.30
N VAL A 53 -8.10 5.75 3.34
CA VAL A 53 -7.81 7.16 3.17
C VAL A 53 -8.08 7.62 1.73
N MET A 54 -7.82 6.80 0.74
CA MET A 54 -8.07 7.16 -0.65
C MET A 54 -9.55 7.21 -0.97
N CYS A 55 -10.33 6.29 -0.42
CA CYS A 55 -11.78 6.35 -0.59
C CYS A 55 -12.34 7.58 0.09
N LYS A 56 -11.82 7.92 1.26
CA LYS A 56 -12.26 9.10 1.99
C LYS A 56 -12.02 10.38 1.20
N GLU A 57 -10.89 10.45 0.50
CA GLU A 57 -10.59 11.60 -0.36
C GLU A 57 -11.60 11.73 -1.50
N ASN A 58 -12.23 10.63 -1.88
CA ASN A 58 -13.26 10.63 -2.91
C ASN A 58 -14.67 10.65 -2.33
N ASN A 59 -14.79 11.03 -1.06
CA ASN A 59 -16.06 11.10 -0.35
C ASN A 59 -16.76 9.76 -0.23
N ILE A 60 -15.98 8.69 -0.19
CA ILE A 60 -16.49 7.33 -0.02
C ILE A 60 -16.04 6.83 1.34
N ILE A 61 -17.00 6.37 2.14
CA ILE A 61 -16.69 5.77 3.44
C ILE A 61 -16.57 4.28 3.23
N LYS A 62 -15.33 3.79 3.30
CA LYS A 62 -15.08 2.37 3.09
C LYS A 62 -14.04 1.90 4.10
N GLU A 63 -14.28 0.73 4.65
CA GLU A 63 -13.40 0.13 5.64
C GLU A 63 -12.05 -0.22 5.01
N ALA A 64 -10.98 0.09 5.72
CA ALA A 64 -9.64 -0.28 5.28
C ALA A 64 -9.40 -1.75 5.54
N TYR A 65 -8.59 -2.36 4.70
CA TYR A 65 -8.24 -3.76 4.83
C TYR A 65 -6.81 -3.96 5.31
N LEU A 66 -5.92 -3.02 4.98
CA LEU A 66 -4.51 -3.15 5.32
C LEU A 66 -3.91 -1.79 5.62
N VAL A 67 -2.69 -1.82 6.14
CA VAL A 67 -1.89 -0.62 6.39
C VAL A 67 -0.72 -0.63 5.42
N ASP A 68 -0.50 0.51 4.79
CA ASP A 68 0.52 0.68 3.76
C ASP A 68 1.44 1.84 4.13
N HIS A 69 2.59 1.92 3.50
CA HIS A 69 3.51 3.05 3.67
C HIS A 69 3.22 4.11 2.62
N ILE A 70 3.16 5.37 3.05
CA ILE A 70 2.94 6.47 2.11
C ILE A 70 4.12 6.56 1.16
N GLN A 71 5.33 6.60 1.70
CA GLN A 71 6.54 6.47 0.91
C GLN A 71 7.10 5.08 1.13
N GLU A 72 7.37 4.38 0.06
CA GLU A 72 7.84 3.00 0.14
C GLU A 72 9.16 2.90 0.89
N VAL A 73 9.26 1.86 1.70
CA VAL A 73 10.48 1.64 2.49
C VAL A 73 11.70 1.48 1.58
N ASN A 74 11.51 0.83 0.43
CA ASN A 74 12.58 0.66 -0.55
C ASN A 74 13.07 1.99 -1.11
N ASP A 75 12.22 3.01 -1.08
CA ASP A 75 12.53 4.32 -1.63
C ASP A 75 12.91 5.31 -0.53
N GLY A 76 13.30 4.82 0.61
CA GLY A 76 13.75 5.66 1.71
C GLY A 76 12.69 6.03 2.72
N GLY A 77 11.47 5.51 2.57
CA GLY A 77 10.42 5.76 3.54
C GLY A 77 10.67 5.02 4.84
N SER A 78 10.16 5.57 5.93
CA SER A 78 10.33 4.94 7.24
C SER A 78 9.41 3.74 7.38
N MET A 79 9.96 2.63 7.85
CA MET A 79 9.16 1.44 8.15
C MET A 79 8.31 1.63 9.40
N TRP A 80 8.80 2.40 10.37
CA TRP A 80 8.24 2.42 11.71
C TRP A 80 7.53 3.71 12.10
N ASN A 81 7.74 4.78 11.34
CA ASN A 81 7.13 6.07 11.66
C ASN A 81 5.66 6.04 11.26
N TYR A 82 4.77 6.19 12.23
CA TYR A 82 3.35 6.11 11.95
C TYR A 82 2.88 7.25 11.01
N ASN A 83 3.63 8.33 10.91
CA ASN A 83 3.32 9.41 9.97
C ASN A 83 3.53 8.97 8.51
N ASN A 84 4.24 7.87 8.30
CA ASN A 84 4.44 7.30 6.97
C ASN A 84 3.49 6.15 6.69
N LEU A 85 2.46 5.97 7.51
CA LEU A 85 1.50 4.90 7.34
C LEU A 85 0.17 5.45 6.83
N GLN A 86 -0.59 4.59 6.17
CA GLN A 86 -1.94 4.93 5.75
C GLN A 86 -2.77 3.65 5.69
N SER A 87 -4.06 3.79 5.96
CA SER A 87 -5.00 2.66 5.86
C SER A 87 -5.64 2.67 4.49
N LEU A 88 -5.64 1.52 3.83
CA LEU A 88 -6.20 1.39 2.48
C LEU A 88 -7.08 0.16 2.38
N CYS A 89 -8.11 0.24 1.55
CA CYS A 89 -8.83 -0.94 1.15
C CYS A 89 -8.02 -1.66 0.06
N ASP A 90 -8.33 -2.92 -0.19
CA ASP A 90 -7.57 -3.71 -1.13
C ASP A 90 -7.52 -3.13 -2.55
N PRO A 91 -8.66 -2.71 -3.14
CA PRO A 91 -8.61 -2.09 -4.47
C PRO A 91 -7.73 -0.85 -4.52
N CYS A 92 -7.78 0.01 -3.51
CA CYS A 92 -6.97 1.23 -3.50
C CYS A 92 -5.49 0.90 -3.38
N HIS A 93 -5.16 -0.11 -2.57
CA HIS A 93 -3.78 -0.53 -2.44
C HIS A 93 -3.24 -1.04 -3.77
N ARG A 94 -4.02 -1.83 -4.47
CA ARG A 94 -3.61 -2.33 -5.77
C ARG A 94 -3.44 -1.23 -6.80
N SER A 95 -4.33 -0.25 -6.77
CA SER A 95 -4.22 0.91 -7.66
C SER A 95 -2.96 1.71 -7.38
N LYS A 96 -2.67 1.95 -6.10
CA LYS A 96 -1.46 2.67 -5.72
C LYS A 96 -0.22 1.94 -6.21
N THR A 97 -0.16 0.64 -6.01
CA THR A 97 0.98 -0.15 -6.44
C THR A 97 1.15 -0.11 -7.95
N SER A 98 0.05 -0.20 -8.69
CA SER A 98 0.10 -0.13 -10.14
C SER A 98 0.59 1.23 -10.63
N LEU A 99 0.15 2.31 -9.99
CA LEU A 99 0.58 3.65 -10.36
C LEU A 99 2.03 3.91 -10.00
N ALA A 100 2.50 3.29 -8.93
CA ALA A 100 3.86 3.49 -8.45
C ALA A 100 4.93 2.96 -9.41
N VAL A 101 4.56 2.12 -10.36
CA VAL A 101 5.52 1.55 -11.31
C VAL A 101 5.74 2.46 -12.52
N HIS A 102 5.03 3.55 -12.58
CA HIS A 102 5.27 4.54 -13.62
C HIS A 102 6.46 5.41 -13.25
#